data_b00ce1ef86d8499a6bce04e3d9842322
#
_entry.id   b00ce1ef86d8499a6bce04e3d9842322
#
_cell.length_a   1.000
_cell.length_b   1.000
_cell.length_c   1.000
_cell.angle_alpha   90.00
_cell.angle_beta   90.00
_cell.angle_gamma   90.00
#
_symmetry.space_group_name_H-M   'P 1'
#
loop_
_entity.id
_entity.type
_entity.pdbx_description
1 polymer ?
#
loop_
_entity_poly.entity_id
_entity_poly.type
_entity_poly.pdbx_seq_one_letter_code
_entity_poly.pdbx_strand_id
1 'polypeptide(L)'
;MLLFLEMEPEYVKQAFRDLFNEEKSVDGRMDRFVFYCDELLRMYRERHPHSIENNHYHGNDYDMISLYLTFRYPADYAPYSLERLISLLRKLGVGNLPQANDPVRYFKVMRTLFKLMQKEDGIQARHQERLTGSSYYQGESLLLAHDFACFITDDRYAERGLCRPYPGK
;
A
#
# COMPACT_ATOMS: atom_id res chain seq x y z
N MET A 1 3.68 0.19 -17.55
CA MET A 1 3.23 -1.24 -17.60
C MET A 1 2.64 -1.63 -18.95
N LEU A 2 1.75 -0.87 -19.58
CA LEU A 2 1.17 -1.22 -20.91
C LEU A 2 2.23 -1.49 -21.97
N LEU A 3 3.22 -0.61 -22.12
CA LEU A 3 4.34 -0.78 -23.07
C LEU A 3 5.12 -2.09 -22.82
N PHE A 4 5.28 -2.47 -21.56
CA PHE A 4 5.96 -3.72 -21.19
C PHE A 4 5.13 -4.95 -21.55
N LEU A 5 3.80 -4.88 -21.36
CA LEU A 5 2.88 -5.94 -21.76
C LEU A 5 2.87 -6.17 -23.26
N GLU A 6 2.96 -5.10 -24.06
CA GLU A 6 3.04 -5.20 -25.53
C GLU A 6 4.37 -5.80 -25.98
N MET A 7 5.46 -5.48 -25.27
CA MET A 7 6.81 -5.90 -25.64
C MET A 7 7.15 -7.33 -25.17
N GLU A 8 6.84 -7.65 -23.92
CA GLU A 8 7.26 -8.89 -23.22
C GLU A 8 6.14 -9.43 -22.31
N PRO A 9 4.99 -9.90 -22.84
CA PRO A 9 3.84 -10.27 -22.04
C PRO A 9 4.11 -11.41 -21.04
N GLU A 10 4.90 -12.42 -21.42
CA GLU A 10 5.20 -13.55 -20.54
C GLU A 10 6.14 -13.15 -19.40
N TYR A 11 7.06 -12.21 -19.64
CA TYR A 11 7.94 -11.69 -18.60
C TYR A 11 7.17 -10.85 -17.57
N VAL A 12 6.25 -10.00 -18.04
CA VAL A 12 5.34 -9.24 -17.18
C VAL A 12 4.44 -10.18 -16.35
N LYS A 13 3.90 -11.21 -16.99
CA LYS A 13 3.08 -12.22 -16.31
C LYS A 13 3.87 -12.96 -15.21
N GLN A 14 5.16 -13.25 -15.46
CA GLN A 14 6.02 -13.86 -14.45
C GLN A 14 6.28 -12.90 -13.28
N ALA A 15 6.51 -11.60 -13.54
CA ALA A 15 6.67 -10.58 -12.51
C ALA A 15 5.46 -10.53 -11.57
N PHE A 16 4.24 -10.55 -12.13
CA PHE A 16 3.01 -10.57 -11.31
C PHE A 16 2.79 -11.90 -10.59
N ARG A 17 3.14 -13.03 -11.17
CA ARG A 17 3.10 -14.33 -10.49
C ARG A 17 4.01 -14.34 -9.26
N ASP A 18 5.22 -13.80 -9.39
CA ASP A 18 6.16 -13.72 -8.27
C ASP A 18 5.69 -12.71 -7.21
N LEU A 19 5.11 -11.58 -7.61
CA LEU A 19 4.54 -10.58 -6.70
C LEU A 19 3.38 -11.17 -5.87
N PHE A 20 2.54 -11.98 -6.49
CA PHE A 20 1.35 -12.57 -5.87
C PHE A 20 1.60 -13.91 -5.18
N ASN A 21 2.85 -14.37 -5.13
CA ASN A 21 3.18 -15.61 -4.44
C ASN A 21 3.32 -15.40 -2.92
N GLU A 22 2.25 -15.66 -2.18
CA GLU A 22 2.16 -15.47 -0.73
C GLU A 22 3.09 -16.40 0.10
N GLU A 23 3.75 -17.40 -0.52
CA GLU A 23 4.74 -18.25 0.15
C GLU A 23 6.06 -17.53 0.44
N LYS A 24 6.31 -16.39 -0.25
CA LYS A 24 7.51 -15.57 -0.10
C LYS A 24 7.22 -14.32 0.74
N SER A 25 8.25 -13.79 1.40
CA SER A 25 8.15 -12.53 2.15
C SER A 25 7.73 -11.36 1.23
N VAL A 26 6.92 -10.46 1.75
CA VAL A 26 6.35 -9.37 0.95
C VAL A 26 7.41 -8.38 0.46
N ASP A 27 8.39 -8.04 1.27
CA ASP A 27 9.54 -7.20 0.91
C ASP A 27 10.34 -7.81 -0.25
N GLY A 28 10.72 -9.09 -0.15
CA GLY A 28 11.44 -9.78 -1.21
C GLY A 28 10.65 -9.90 -2.53
N ARG A 29 9.31 -9.98 -2.45
CA ARG A 29 8.44 -9.98 -3.65
C ARG A 29 8.38 -8.60 -4.30
N MET A 30 8.30 -7.54 -3.50
CA MET A 30 8.27 -6.16 -3.97
C MET A 30 9.60 -5.78 -4.61
N ASP A 31 10.73 -6.10 -3.98
CA ASP A 31 12.07 -5.90 -4.54
C ASP A 31 12.26 -6.61 -5.87
N ARG A 32 11.82 -7.86 -5.95
CA ARG A 32 11.89 -8.63 -7.19
C ARG A 32 11.03 -8.02 -8.29
N PHE A 33 9.87 -7.48 -7.95
CA PHE A 33 9.01 -6.80 -8.92
C PHE A 33 9.67 -5.53 -9.47
N VAL A 34 10.34 -4.74 -8.62
CA VAL A 34 11.18 -3.60 -9.05
C VAL A 34 12.23 -4.07 -10.05
N PHE A 35 12.97 -5.12 -9.71
CA PHE A 35 13.99 -5.70 -10.59
C PHE A 35 13.41 -6.11 -11.96
N TYR A 36 12.24 -6.76 -11.99
CA TYR A 36 11.57 -7.08 -13.26
C TYR A 36 11.24 -5.83 -14.08
N CYS A 37 10.79 -4.76 -13.44
CA CYS A 37 10.47 -3.50 -14.12
C CYS A 37 11.73 -2.79 -14.63
N ASP A 38 12.84 -2.81 -13.89
CA ASP A 38 14.14 -2.29 -14.32
C ASP A 38 14.63 -3.02 -15.58
N GLU A 39 14.58 -4.36 -15.59
CA GLU A 39 14.97 -5.16 -16.76
C GLU A 39 14.08 -4.90 -17.97
N LEU A 40 12.76 -4.79 -17.77
CA LEU A 40 11.82 -4.45 -18.84
C LEU A 40 12.11 -3.05 -19.41
N LEU A 41 12.42 -2.08 -18.57
CA LEU A 41 12.79 -0.73 -19.01
C LEU A 41 14.11 -0.75 -19.79
N ARG A 42 15.11 -1.54 -19.32
CA ARG A 42 16.37 -1.71 -20.03
C ARG A 42 16.14 -2.29 -21.44
N MET A 43 15.38 -3.39 -21.54
CA MET A 43 15.01 -4.01 -22.82
C MET A 43 14.24 -3.05 -23.74
N TYR A 44 13.33 -2.25 -23.17
CA TYR A 44 12.60 -1.25 -23.91
C TYR A 44 13.51 -0.19 -24.54
N ARG A 45 14.46 0.34 -23.76
CA ARG A 45 15.44 1.34 -24.24
C ARG A 45 16.36 0.79 -25.33
N GLU A 46 16.79 -0.47 -25.22
CA GLU A 46 17.61 -1.12 -26.25
C GLU A 46 16.87 -1.23 -27.59
N ARG A 47 15.55 -1.52 -27.55
CA ARG A 47 14.72 -1.58 -28.76
C ARG A 47 14.30 -0.21 -29.29
N HIS A 48 14.26 0.79 -28.42
CA HIS A 48 13.79 2.14 -28.72
C HIS A 48 14.82 3.21 -28.30
N PRO A 49 16.02 3.28 -28.93
CA PRO A 49 17.11 4.14 -28.47
C PRO A 49 16.79 5.64 -28.52
N HIS A 50 15.77 6.05 -29.26
CA HIS A 50 15.30 7.44 -29.34
C HIS A 50 14.11 7.73 -28.44
N SER A 51 13.65 6.76 -27.63
CA SER A 51 12.56 7.00 -26.68
C SER A 51 12.97 7.92 -25.55
N ILE A 52 12.07 8.80 -25.16
CA ILE A 52 12.22 9.66 -23.99
C ILE A 52 11.80 8.96 -22.68
N GLU A 53 11.19 7.78 -22.78
CA GLU A 53 10.77 6.99 -21.61
C GLU A 53 11.99 6.55 -20.80
N ASN A 54 12.08 7.03 -19.56
CA ASN A 54 13.21 6.80 -18.68
C ASN A 54 12.81 6.27 -17.28
N ASN A 55 11.51 6.05 -17.05
CA ASN A 55 11.00 5.62 -15.77
C ASN A 55 9.80 4.67 -15.95
N HIS A 56 9.71 3.64 -15.14
CA HIS A 56 8.58 2.70 -15.11
C HIS A 56 7.61 2.94 -13.94
N TYR A 57 7.87 3.91 -13.07
CA TYR A 57 7.02 4.27 -11.90
C TYR A 57 6.76 3.15 -10.88
N HIS A 58 7.58 2.10 -10.87
CA HIS A 58 7.53 0.99 -9.91
C HIS A 58 8.85 0.96 -9.13
N GLY A 59 9.13 2.06 -8.42
CA GLY A 59 10.37 2.24 -7.70
C GLY A 59 10.40 1.57 -6.33
N ASN A 60 11.53 1.75 -5.64
CA ASN A 60 11.76 1.24 -4.30
C ASN A 60 10.94 1.94 -3.20
N ASP A 61 10.11 2.93 -3.54
CA ASP A 61 9.08 3.51 -2.67
C ASP A 61 7.91 2.56 -2.45
N TYR A 62 7.73 1.58 -3.33
CA TYR A 62 6.70 0.55 -3.34
C TYR A 62 5.25 1.05 -3.46
N ASP A 63 5.02 2.34 -3.67
CA ASP A 63 3.68 2.92 -3.74
C ASP A 63 2.80 2.20 -4.77
N MET A 64 3.24 2.17 -6.04
CA MET A 64 2.49 1.52 -7.12
C MET A 64 2.40 0.00 -6.94
N ILE A 65 3.44 -0.63 -6.42
CA ILE A 65 3.48 -2.09 -6.22
C ILE A 65 2.47 -2.50 -5.15
N SER A 66 2.38 -1.72 -4.08
CA SER A 66 1.43 -1.97 -2.99
C SER A 66 -0.03 -1.88 -3.43
N LEU A 67 -0.34 -1.05 -4.43
CA LEU A 67 -1.68 -1.00 -5.02
C LEU A 67 -2.07 -2.32 -5.69
N TYR A 68 -1.15 -2.96 -6.42
CA TYR A 68 -1.44 -4.27 -7.02
C TYR A 68 -1.74 -5.33 -5.95
N LEU A 69 -0.99 -5.33 -4.84
CA LEU A 69 -1.26 -6.22 -3.71
C LEU A 69 -2.61 -5.89 -3.05
N THR A 70 -2.91 -4.61 -2.85
CA THR A 70 -4.18 -4.16 -2.27
C THR A 70 -5.38 -4.58 -3.12
N PHE A 71 -5.31 -4.42 -4.45
CA PHE A 71 -6.39 -4.84 -5.34
C PHE A 71 -6.55 -6.37 -5.41
N ARG A 72 -5.44 -7.11 -5.31
CA ARG A 72 -5.46 -8.57 -5.41
C ARG A 72 -5.89 -9.23 -4.09
N TYR A 73 -5.43 -8.68 -2.96
CA TYR A 73 -5.63 -9.22 -1.62
C TYR A 73 -6.02 -8.10 -0.64
N PRO A 74 -7.23 -7.53 -0.78
CA PRO A 74 -7.66 -6.36 -0.02
C PRO A 74 -7.76 -6.61 1.48
N ALA A 75 -7.96 -7.84 1.92
CA ALA A 75 -7.99 -8.21 3.34
C ALA A 75 -6.60 -8.18 4.00
N ASP A 76 -5.52 -8.28 3.22
CA ASP A 76 -4.16 -8.45 3.73
C ASP A 76 -3.25 -7.24 3.50
N TYR A 77 -3.55 -6.42 2.46
CA TYR A 77 -2.73 -5.30 2.04
C TYR A 77 -3.53 -3.99 1.93
N ALA A 78 -2.80 -2.88 2.08
CA ALA A 78 -3.28 -1.52 1.90
C ALA A 78 -2.23 -0.69 1.14
N PRO A 79 -2.60 0.44 0.50
CA PRO A 79 -1.64 1.30 -0.17
C PRO A 79 -0.52 1.74 0.79
N TYR A 80 0.72 1.39 0.46
CA TYR A 80 1.90 1.64 1.29
C TYR A 80 2.41 3.08 1.11
N SER A 81 2.90 3.66 2.19
CA SER A 81 3.72 4.88 2.19
C SER A 81 4.59 4.90 3.44
N LEU A 82 5.91 5.05 3.28
CA LEU A 82 6.85 5.17 4.40
C LEU A 82 6.54 6.40 5.25
N GLU A 83 6.27 7.53 4.62
CA GLU A 83 5.95 8.78 5.31
C GLU A 83 4.70 8.62 6.21
N ARG A 84 3.66 8.00 5.66
CA ARG A 84 2.44 7.71 6.42
C ARG A 84 2.70 6.74 7.58
N LEU A 85 3.51 5.70 7.36
CA LEU A 85 3.91 4.78 8.44
C LEU A 85 4.60 5.54 9.58
N ILE A 86 5.59 6.37 9.26
CA ILE A 86 6.33 7.17 10.24
C ILE A 86 5.38 8.10 11.00
N SER A 87 4.52 8.84 10.30
CA SER A 87 3.57 9.77 10.89
C SER A 87 2.56 9.06 11.79
N LEU A 88 2.04 7.91 11.35
CA LEU A 88 1.14 7.07 12.12
C LEU A 88 1.80 6.57 13.41
N LEU A 89 3.01 6.03 13.33
CA LEU A 89 3.75 5.52 14.48
C LEU A 89 4.04 6.63 15.50
N ARG A 90 4.37 7.84 15.05
CA ARG A 90 4.53 9.02 15.92
C ARG A 90 3.24 9.36 16.66
N LYS A 91 2.10 9.40 15.96
CA LYS A 91 0.78 9.68 16.56
C LYS A 91 0.38 8.60 17.59
N LEU A 92 0.80 7.36 17.36
CA LEU A 92 0.60 6.24 18.30
C LEU A 92 1.62 6.20 19.44
N GLY A 93 2.54 7.15 19.54
CA GLY A 93 3.56 7.20 20.60
C GLY A 93 4.67 6.17 20.50
N VAL A 94 4.89 5.59 19.32
CA VAL A 94 5.93 4.58 19.07
C VAL A 94 7.27 5.27 18.84
N GLY A 95 8.25 5.03 19.71
CA GLY A 95 9.58 5.68 19.62
C GLY A 95 10.51 5.08 18.57
N ASN A 96 10.38 3.79 18.25
CA ASN A 96 11.22 3.13 17.24
C ASN A 96 10.61 3.33 15.85
N LEU A 97 11.08 4.33 15.12
CA LEU A 97 10.60 4.67 13.76
C LEU A 97 11.48 4.01 12.69
N PRO A 98 10.90 3.55 11.57
CA PRO A 98 11.68 3.02 10.46
C PRO A 98 12.51 4.14 9.81
N GLN A 99 13.76 3.80 9.42
CA GLN A 99 14.67 4.70 8.70
C GLN A 99 14.67 4.46 7.18
N ALA A 100 14.10 3.33 6.75
CA ALA A 100 13.96 2.93 5.36
C ALA A 100 12.58 2.28 5.17
N ASN A 101 12.25 1.92 3.93
CA ASN A 101 11.01 1.21 3.62
C ASN A 101 10.88 -0.06 4.45
N ASP A 102 9.72 -0.21 5.07
CA ASP A 102 9.36 -1.36 5.92
C ASP A 102 7.90 -1.77 5.64
N PRO A 103 7.64 -2.36 4.46
CA PRO A 103 6.30 -2.79 4.08
C PRO A 103 5.78 -3.91 4.98
N VAL A 104 6.65 -4.78 5.50
CA VAL A 104 6.30 -5.85 6.44
C VAL A 104 5.64 -5.27 7.68
N ARG A 105 6.31 -4.29 8.30
CA ARG A 105 5.80 -3.60 9.49
C ARG A 105 4.53 -2.81 9.18
N TYR A 106 4.48 -2.13 8.04
CA TYR A 106 3.30 -1.37 7.65
C TYR A 106 2.05 -2.25 7.57
N PHE A 107 2.10 -3.34 6.82
CA PHE A 107 0.95 -4.24 6.68
C PHE A 107 0.57 -4.92 8.00
N LYS A 108 1.56 -5.21 8.87
CA LYS A 108 1.28 -5.69 10.23
C LYS A 108 0.53 -4.64 11.06
N VAL A 109 0.93 -3.37 10.98
CA VAL A 109 0.23 -2.27 11.66
C VAL A 109 -1.18 -2.10 11.13
N MET A 110 -1.37 -2.10 9.81
CA MET A 110 -2.71 -2.00 9.19
C MET A 110 -3.63 -3.13 9.62
N ARG A 111 -3.16 -4.37 9.60
CA ARG A 111 -3.94 -5.53 10.09
C ARG A 111 -4.28 -5.43 11.58
N THR A 112 -3.37 -4.92 12.39
CA THR A 112 -3.60 -4.71 13.82
C THR A 112 -4.67 -3.64 14.05
N LEU A 113 -4.58 -2.50 13.38
CA LEU A 113 -5.58 -1.44 13.43
C LEU A 113 -6.95 -1.95 12.98
N PHE A 114 -7.02 -2.65 11.86
CA PHE A 114 -8.26 -3.22 11.36
C PHE A 114 -8.91 -4.15 12.37
N LYS A 115 -8.14 -5.07 13.00
CA LYS A 115 -8.63 -5.96 14.07
C LYS A 115 -9.14 -5.20 15.30
N LEU A 116 -8.54 -4.06 15.64
CA LEU A 116 -9.03 -3.22 16.73
C LEU A 116 -10.34 -2.53 16.34
N MET A 117 -10.42 -2.00 15.13
CA MET A 117 -11.62 -1.33 14.62
C MET A 117 -12.80 -2.31 14.46
N GLN A 118 -12.54 -3.57 14.16
CA GLN A 118 -13.57 -4.61 14.10
C GLN A 118 -14.26 -4.89 15.46
N LYS A 119 -13.62 -4.54 16.57
CA LYS A 119 -14.20 -4.70 17.91
C LYS A 119 -15.12 -3.54 18.34
N GLU A 120 -15.16 -2.49 17.54
CA GLU A 120 -15.92 -1.28 17.82
C GLU A 120 -17.20 -1.24 16.96
N ASP A 121 -18.31 -1.67 17.53
CA ASP A 121 -19.60 -1.79 16.83
C ASP A 121 -20.03 -0.49 16.13
N GLY A 122 -19.78 0.67 16.73
CA GLY A 122 -20.09 1.97 16.16
C GLY A 122 -19.29 2.29 14.89
N ILE A 123 -18.04 1.82 14.78
CA ILE A 123 -17.20 1.98 13.58
C ILE A 123 -17.73 1.08 12.47
N GLN A 124 -18.04 -0.18 12.79
CA GLN A 124 -18.55 -1.15 11.81
C GLN A 124 -19.87 -0.70 11.22
N ALA A 125 -20.84 -0.27 12.06
CA ALA A 125 -22.13 0.22 11.59
C ALA A 125 -21.98 1.38 10.59
N ARG A 126 -21.19 2.40 10.95
CA ARG A 126 -20.94 3.55 10.06
C ARG A 126 -20.19 3.19 8.79
N HIS A 127 -19.28 2.21 8.86
CA HIS A 127 -18.57 1.72 7.69
C HIS A 127 -19.54 1.04 6.72
N GLN A 128 -20.43 0.18 7.22
CA GLN A 128 -21.45 -0.49 6.43
C GLN A 128 -22.43 0.51 5.79
N GLU A 129 -22.86 1.54 6.51
CA GLU A 129 -23.69 2.63 5.97
C GLU A 129 -23.01 3.34 4.78
N ARG A 130 -21.69 3.51 4.79
CA ARG A 130 -20.92 4.10 3.67
C ARG A 130 -20.87 3.20 2.44
N LEU A 131 -20.92 1.89 2.63
CA LEU A 131 -20.79 0.89 1.55
C LEU A 131 -22.15 0.51 0.94
N THR A 132 -23.14 1.40 0.97
CA THR A 132 -24.43 1.19 0.35
C THR A 132 -24.34 1.27 -1.17
N GLY A 133 -24.75 0.20 -1.85
CA GLY A 133 -24.81 0.12 -3.31
C GLY A 133 -23.84 -0.89 -3.92
N SER A 134 -24.06 -1.23 -5.18
CA SER A 134 -23.29 -2.23 -5.92
C SER A 134 -21.91 -1.74 -6.38
N SER A 135 -21.59 -0.47 -6.17
CA SER A 135 -20.36 0.17 -6.66
C SER A 135 -19.17 0.00 -5.71
N TYR A 136 -19.37 -0.58 -4.53
CA TYR A 136 -18.32 -0.74 -3.52
C TYR A 136 -17.97 -2.21 -3.29
N TYR A 137 -16.71 -2.46 -2.97
CA TYR A 137 -16.25 -3.77 -2.55
C TYR A 137 -16.90 -4.13 -1.19
N GLN A 138 -17.60 -5.25 -1.13
CA GLN A 138 -18.34 -5.69 0.05
C GLN A 138 -17.57 -6.67 0.95
N GLY A 139 -16.38 -7.10 0.54
CA GLY A 139 -15.54 -8.00 1.31
C GLY A 139 -14.68 -7.30 2.36
N GLU A 140 -13.97 -8.08 3.16
CA GLU A 140 -12.98 -7.53 4.10
C GLU A 140 -11.87 -6.77 3.37
N SER A 141 -11.56 -5.58 3.88
CA SER A 141 -10.53 -4.73 3.28
C SER A 141 -9.79 -3.93 4.34
N LEU A 142 -8.47 -3.88 4.23
CA LEU A 142 -7.64 -3.00 5.06
C LEU A 142 -7.77 -1.51 4.70
N LEU A 143 -8.55 -1.16 3.67
CA LEU A 143 -8.77 0.24 3.30
C LEU A 143 -9.42 1.05 4.42
N LEU A 144 -10.25 0.43 5.28
CA LEU A 144 -10.79 1.12 6.46
C LEU A 144 -9.68 1.55 7.42
N ALA A 145 -8.72 0.68 7.70
CA ALA A 145 -7.56 1.01 8.54
C ALA A 145 -6.63 2.02 7.86
N HIS A 146 -6.48 1.92 6.55
CA HIS A 146 -5.73 2.89 5.76
C HIS A 146 -6.40 4.28 5.77
N ASP A 147 -7.71 4.38 5.58
CA ASP A 147 -8.48 5.63 5.67
C ASP A 147 -8.30 6.27 7.05
N PHE A 148 -8.40 5.46 8.12
CA PHE A 148 -8.13 5.93 9.47
C PHE A 148 -6.71 6.47 9.63
N ALA A 149 -5.70 5.74 9.12
CA ALA A 149 -4.30 6.20 9.16
C ALA A 149 -4.14 7.52 8.38
N CYS A 150 -4.74 7.65 7.20
CA CYS A 150 -4.76 8.89 6.43
C CYS A 150 -5.38 10.04 7.25
N PHE A 151 -6.52 9.78 7.87
CA PHE A 151 -7.24 10.79 8.64
C PHE A 151 -6.43 11.31 9.82
N ILE A 152 -5.83 10.45 10.63
CA ILE A 152 -5.08 10.90 11.82
C ILE A 152 -3.71 11.48 11.51
N THR A 153 -3.15 11.19 10.33
CA THR A 153 -1.85 11.73 9.90
C THR A 153 -1.97 12.99 9.05
N ASP A 154 -3.17 13.37 8.63
CA ASP A 154 -3.39 14.61 7.86
C ASP A 154 -3.51 15.80 8.80
N ASP A 155 -2.52 16.70 8.76
CA ASP A 155 -2.45 17.89 9.63
C ASP A 155 -3.67 18.81 9.47
N ARG A 156 -4.34 18.82 8.31
CA ARG A 156 -5.58 19.58 8.08
C ARG A 156 -6.71 19.18 9.03
N TYR A 157 -6.75 17.92 9.48
CA TYR A 157 -7.72 17.47 10.47
C TYR A 157 -7.28 17.74 11.91
N ALA A 158 -5.98 17.79 12.17
CA ALA A 158 -5.44 18.19 13.48
C ALA A 158 -5.82 19.64 13.83
N GLU A 159 -5.75 20.54 12.86
CA GLU A 159 -6.13 21.97 13.02
C GLU A 159 -7.63 22.17 13.32
N ARG A 160 -8.48 21.26 12.86
CA ARG A 160 -9.94 21.29 13.13
C ARG A 160 -10.34 20.73 14.50
N GLY A 161 -9.36 20.38 15.36
CA GLY A 161 -9.61 19.84 16.71
C GLY A 161 -10.21 18.42 16.73
N LEU A 162 -10.24 17.74 15.58
CA LEU A 162 -10.81 16.40 15.45
C LEU A 162 -9.83 15.30 15.93
N CYS A 163 -8.57 15.61 16.07
CA CYS A 163 -7.52 14.76 16.65
C CYS A 163 -6.92 15.43 17.89
N ARG A 164 -7.63 15.46 19.02
CA ARG A 164 -7.00 15.81 20.30
C ARG A 164 -6.19 14.59 20.74
N PRO A 165 -4.90 14.78 21.16
CA PRO A 165 -4.18 13.69 21.81
C PRO A 165 -4.98 13.26 23.04
N TYR A 166 -5.15 11.95 23.21
CA TYR A 166 -5.76 11.39 24.42
C TYR A 166 -4.93 11.90 25.62
N PRO A 167 -5.52 12.58 26.60
CA PRO A 167 -4.76 12.97 27.78
C PRO A 167 -4.33 11.70 28.48
N GLY A 168 -3.02 11.38 28.39
CA GLY A 168 -2.44 10.26 29.09
C GLY A 168 -2.72 10.40 30.58
N LYS A 169 -3.22 9.30 31.19
CA LYS A 169 -3.23 9.14 32.63
C LYS A 169 -1.83 8.83 33.11
#